data_b32d64de5b8cdda72e9c252200bd066c
#
_entry.id   b32d64de5b8cdda72e9c252200bd066c
#
_cell.length_a   1.000
_cell.length_b   1.000
_cell.length_c   1.000
_cell.angle_alpha   90.00
_cell.angle_beta   90.00
_cell.angle_gamma   90.00
#
_symmetry.space_group_name_H-M   'P 1'
#
loop_
_entity.id
_entity.type
_entity.pdbx_description
1 polymer ?
#
loop_
_entity_poly.entity_id
_entity_poly.type
_entity_poly.pdbx_seq_one_letter_code
_entity_poly.pdbx_strand_id
1 'polypeptide(L)'
;NKLAKNEEWLKCAEQGARFLMKYGHTPDYDFYFSLTREGKPVIQPYNIFSNTFACMGFAQLAEATGDEEYARYAKETFRRILERRSNPKGIWSKAVPGTRPLKDFALPMIICNMALEVERIINDPEMMDRLIDECLHEVLDVFYQPDLGVMVENVSAVDNSLIDCFEGRKVNPGHDLEAMWFLMNLGIRRKDKALIDKAVEISLRVIDYGWDKEYGGIFYFMDRKGYPTQELEWDQKLWWVHIESAIAMLKGYRLTGNEKCLEWFLRLDDYLWTRFKDKEYPEWFGYLNRRGEVLLPLKGGKWKGCFHVPRGLYQIGSMLEDISKGKEACI
;
A
#
# COMPACT_ATOMS: atom_id res chain seq x y z
N ASN A 1 9.93 1.67 16.99
CA ASN A 1 10.84 1.70 18.14
C ASN A 1 12.31 1.97 17.79
N LYS A 2 12.70 1.88 16.52
CA LYS A 2 14.08 2.18 16.07
C LYS A 2 14.41 3.68 16.11
N LEU A 3 13.44 4.59 15.93
CA LEU A 3 13.64 6.04 15.93
C LEU A 3 13.38 6.69 17.28
N ALA A 4 12.31 6.31 17.95
CA ALA A 4 11.95 6.86 19.24
C ALA A 4 11.56 5.70 20.14
N LYS A 5 12.42 5.35 21.07
CA LYS A 5 12.08 4.39 22.14
C LYS A 5 10.99 5.00 23.01
N ASN A 6 9.76 4.99 22.53
CA ASN A 6 8.59 5.53 23.22
C ASN A 6 7.72 4.37 23.73
N GLU A 7 7.78 4.15 25.05
CA GLU A 7 7.01 3.08 25.68
C GLU A 7 5.50 3.28 25.61
N GLU A 8 5.01 4.51 25.54
CA GLU A 8 3.58 4.77 25.41
C GLU A 8 3.05 4.33 24.07
N TRP A 9 3.82 4.55 23.00
CA TRP A 9 3.44 4.07 21.66
C TRP A 9 3.42 2.54 21.61
N LEU A 10 4.37 1.90 22.25
CA LEU A 10 4.38 0.44 22.36
C LEU A 10 3.16 -0.08 23.12
N LYS A 11 2.82 0.52 24.26
CA LYS A 11 1.62 0.16 25.03
C LYS A 11 0.34 0.34 24.23
N CYS A 12 0.22 1.40 23.42
CA CYS A 12 -0.92 1.59 22.54
C CYS A 12 -1.01 0.49 21.46
N ALA A 13 0.13 0.12 20.84
CA ALA A 13 0.18 -0.96 19.85
C ALA A 13 -0.23 -2.30 20.48
N GLU A 14 0.30 -2.64 21.67
CA GLU A 14 -0.07 -3.85 22.41
C GLU A 14 -1.55 -3.86 22.82
N GLN A 15 -2.12 -2.71 23.20
CA GLN A 15 -3.54 -2.61 23.50
C GLN A 15 -4.39 -2.94 22.28
N GLY A 16 -4.03 -2.40 21.11
CA GLY A 16 -4.68 -2.72 19.84
C GLY A 16 -4.55 -4.20 19.48
N ALA A 17 -3.36 -4.77 19.63
CA ALA A 17 -3.11 -6.18 19.36
C ALA A 17 -3.95 -7.09 20.26
N ARG A 18 -3.97 -6.85 21.58
CA ARG A 18 -4.81 -7.61 22.53
C ARG A 18 -6.31 -7.52 22.20
N PHE A 19 -6.78 -6.36 21.74
CA PHE A 19 -8.16 -6.22 21.28
C PHE A 19 -8.44 -7.07 20.04
N LEU A 20 -7.54 -7.04 19.05
CA LEU A 20 -7.67 -7.85 17.83
C LEU A 20 -7.56 -9.35 18.11
N MET A 21 -6.66 -9.77 18.99
CA MET A 21 -6.53 -11.16 19.41
C MET A 21 -7.82 -11.69 20.05
N LYS A 22 -8.50 -10.86 20.82
CA LYS A 22 -9.71 -11.26 21.53
C LYS A 22 -10.97 -11.22 20.68
N TYR A 23 -11.07 -10.26 19.76
CA TYR A 23 -12.32 -9.94 19.07
C TYR A 23 -12.19 -9.84 17.55
N GLY A 24 -10.97 -9.69 17.04
CA GLY A 24 -10.71 -9.21 15.67
C GLY A 24 -10.87 -10.24 14.57
N HIS A 25 -10.96 -11.53 14.90
CA HIS A 25 -10.90 -12.58 13.89
C HIS A 25 -11.84 -13.75 14.17
N THR A 26 -12.09 -14.57 13.14
CA THR A 26 -12.73 -15.87 13.24
C THR A 26 -11.74 -16.91 13.82
N PRO A 27 -12.21 -18.12 14.23
CA PRO A 27 -11.31 -19.20 14.64
C PRO A 27 -10.26 -19.58 13.60
N ASP A 28 -10.52 -19.32 12.30
CA ASP A 28 -9.60 -19.61 11.18
C ASP A 28 -8.66 -18.45 10.85
N TYR A 29 -8.52 -17.46 11.74
CA TYR A 29 -7.70 -16.25 11.54
C TYR A 29 -8.12 -15.38 10.35
N ASP A 30 -9.41 -15.35 9.99
CA ASP A 30 -9.95 -14.35 9.08
C ASP A 30 -10.33 -13.10 9.87
N PHE A 31 -9.63 -12.00 9.64
CA PHE A 31 -9.84 -10.76 10.37
C PHE A 31 -11.05 -9.99 9.84
N TYR A 32 -11.94 -9.58 10.74
CA TYR A 32 -13.10 -8.75 10.39
C TYR A 32 -12.65 -7.39 9.84
N PHE A 33 -13.39 -6.88 8.86
CA PHE A 33 -13.11 -5.55 8.32
C PHE A 33 -13.40 -4.45 9.35
N SER A 34 -14.48 -4.57 10.11
CA SER A 34 -14.76 -3.64 11.20
C SER A 34 -15.49 -4.30 12.37
N LEU A 35 -15.29 -3.72 13.56
CA LEU A 35 -15.85 -4.13 14.83
C LEU A 35 -16.51 -2.93 15.50
N THR A 36 -17.45 -3.17 16.43
CA THR A 36 -17.86 -2.14 17.38
C THR A 36 -16.74 -1.87 18.38
N ARG A 37 -16.88 -0.81 19.17
CA ARG A 37 -15.96 -0.50 20.26
C ARG A 37 -15.85 -1.65 21.29
N GLU A 38 -16.92 -2.41 21.47
CA GLU A 38 -17.01 -3.55 22.39
C GLU A 38 -16.51 -4.87 21.77
N GLY A 39 -16.04 -4.83 20.51
CA GLY A 39 -15.50 -6.00 19.83
C GLY A 39 -16.54 -6.87 19.11
N LYS A 40 -17.77 -6.40 18.90
CA LYS A 40 -18.75 -7.14 18.10
C LYS A 40 -18.48 -6.96 16.61
N PRO A 41 -18.46 -8.03 15.78
CA PRO A 41 -18.31 -7.92 14.34
C PRO A 41 -19.42 -7.07 13.71
N VAL A 42 -19.01 -6.11 12.88
CA VAL A 42 -19.90 -5.24 12.09
C VAL A 42 -19.83 -5.59 10.62
N ILE A 43 -18.62 -5.77 10.08
CA ILE A 43 -18.43 -6.13 8.67
C ILE A 43 -17.55 -7.38 8.60
N GLN A 44 -18.01 -8.34 7.79
CA GLN A 44 -17.37 -9.64 7.57
C GLN A 44 -15.93 -9.49 7.04
N PRO A 45 -15.07 -10.51 7.20
CA PRO A 45 -13.73 -10.55 6.58
C PRO A 45 -13.84 -10.83 5.07
N TYR A 46 -14.57 -9.97 4.36
CA TYR A 46 -14.97 -10.13 2.96
C TYR A 46 -13.82 -10.01 1.96
N ASN A 47 -12.65 -9.57 2.42
CA ASN A 47 -11.44 -9.49 1.64
C ASN A 47 -10.22 -9.86 2.48
N ILE A 48 -9.18 -10.33 1.81
CA ILE A 48 -7.91 -10.78 2.41
C ILE A 48 -7.09 -9.63 3.04
N PHE A 49 -7.36 -8.36 2.66
CA PHE A 49 -6.55 -7.22 3.11
C PHE A 49 -6.59 -6.98 4.63
N SER A 50 -7.71 -7.29 5.30
CA SER A 50 -7.73 -7.25 6.77
C SER A 50 -6.70 -8.20 7.38
N ASN A 51 -6.49 -9.37 6.76
CA ASN A 51 -5.49 -10.34 7.17
C ASN A 51 -4.07 -9.83 6.90
N THR A 52 -3.81 -9.19 5.74
CA THR A 52 -2.46 -8.71 5.41
C THR A 52 -2.01 -7.64 6.40
N PHE A 53 -2.87 -6.68 6.74
CA PHE A 53 -2.55 -5.65 7.73
C PHE A 53 -2.40 -6.21 9.15
N ALA A 54 -3.25 -7.15 9.56
CA ALA A 54 -3.12 -7.82 10.86
C ALA A 54 -1.81 -8.60 10.95
N CYS A 55 -1.46 -9.36 9.90
CA CYS A 55 -0.21 -10.11 9.82
C CYS A 55 1.01 -9.22 9.99
N MET A 56 1.11 -8.13 9.22
CA MET A 56 2.19 -7.16 9.33
C MET A 56 2.25 -6.51 10.72
N GLY A 57 1.10 -6.12 11.28
CA GLY A 57 1.03 -5.51 12.61
C GLY A 57 1.52 -6.44 13.71
N PHE A 58 1.10 -7.70 13.71
CA PHE A 58 1.56 -8.71 14.68
C PHE A 58 3.03 -9.05 14.47
N ALA A 59 3.52 -9.16 13.24
CA ALA A 59 4.92 -9.43 12.96
C ALA A 59 5.84 -8.31 13.50
N GLN A 60 5.48 -7.05 13.22
CA GLN A 60 6.24 -5.90 13.72
C GLN A 60 6.18 -5.77 15.24
N LEU A 61 5.05 -6.11 15.86
CA LEU A 61 4.92 -6.10 17.31
C LEU A 61 5.75 -7.23 17.95
N ALA A 62 5.75 -8.42 17.37
CA ALA A 62 6.60 -9.54 17.78
C ALA A 62 8.09 -9.17 17.69
N GLU A 63 8.52 -8.53 16.60
CA GLU A 63 9.91 -8.04 16.46
C GLU A 63 10.25 -6.98 17.50
N ALA A 64 9.32 -6.12 17.86
CA ALA A 64 9.55 -5.04 18.81
C ALA A 64 9.59 -5.52 20.27
N THR A 65 8.85 -6.56 20.63
CA THR A 65 8.67 -7.04 22.00
C THR A 65 9.40 -8.34 22.31
N GLY A 66 9.65 -9.18 21.30
CA GLY A 66 10.11 -10.55 21.47
C GLY A 66 9.01 -11.51 21.97
N ASP A 67 7.74 -11.10 21.95
CA ASP A 67 6.62 -11.91 22.43
C ASP A 67 6.21 -12.96 21.40
N GLU A 68 6.33 -14.23 21.78
CA GLU A 68 6.00 -15.39 20.94
C GLU A 68 4.51 -15.51 20.62
N GLU A 69 3.64 -14.91 21.43
CA GLU A 69 2.20 -14.93 21.13
C GLU A 69 1.89 -14.06 19.91
N TYR A 70 2.48 -12.87 19.81
CA TYR A 70 2.35 -12.04 18.60
C TYR A 70 2.98 -12.72 17.38
N ALA A 71 4.12 -13.38 17.56
CA ALA A 71 4.76 -14.15 16.49
C ALA A 71 3.84 -15.28 15.98
N ARG A 72 3.17 -16.00 16.88
CA ARG A 72 2.19 -17.03 16.54
C ARG A 72 1.02 -16.46 15.73
N TYR A 73 0.46 -15.33 16.17
CA TYR A 73 -0.63 -14.66 15.42
C TYR A 73 -0.17 -14.24 14.02
N ALA A 74 1.03 -13.70 13.87
CA ALA A 74 1.59 -13.36 12.56
C ALA A 74 1.71 -14.61 11.67
N LYS A 75 2.26 -15.71 12.18
CA LYS A 75 2.45 -16.97 11.43
C LYS A 75 1.11 -17.60 11.00
N GLU A 76 0.14 -17.69 11.90
CA GLU A 76 -1.17 -18.27 11.57
C GLU A 76 -1.93 -17.40 10.56
N THR A 77 -1.87 -16.08 10.71
CA THR A 77 -2.49 -15.17 9.76
C THR A 77 -1.79 -15.23 8.39
N PHE A 78 -0.46 -15.33 8.36
CA PHE A 78 0.30 -15.50 7.13
C PHE A 78 -0.08 -16.81 6.41
N ARG A 79 -0.14 -17.93 7.12
CA ARG A 79 -0.62 -19.22 6.58
C ARG A 79 -2.02 -19.05 5.96
N ARG A 80 -2.92 -18.37 6.68
CA ARG A 80 -4.29 -18.13 6.20
C ARG A 80 -4.34 -17.26 4.94
N ILE A 81 -3.45 -16.27 4.82
CA ILE A 81 -3.31 -15.45 3.61
C ILE A 81 -2.92 -16.32 2.41
N LEU A 82 -1.92 -17.20 2.56
CA LEU A 82 -1.48 -18.09 1.48
C LEU A 82 -2.61 -19.03 1.03
N GLU A 83 -3.40 -19.58 1.94
CA GLU A 83 -4.57 -20.42 1.63
C GLU A 83 -5.66 -19.66 0.85
N ARG A 84 -5.88 -18.39 1.18
CA ARG A 84 -6.90 -17.54 0.52
C ARG A 84 -6.43 -16.85 -0.73
N ARG A 85 -5.14 -16.87 -1.04
CA ARG A 85 -4.54 -16.09 -2.13
C ARG A 85 -5.21 -16.33 -3.49
N SER A 86 -5.60 -17.57 -3.79
CA SER A 86 -6.30 -17.90 -5.05
C SER A 86 -7.78 -17.52 -5.06
N ASN A 87 -8.38 -17.27 -3.89
CA ASN A 87 -9.76 -16.84 -3.74
C ASN A 87 -9.89 -15.82 -2.59
N PRO A 88 -9.37 -14.58 -2.78
CA PRO A 88 -9.23 -13.60 -1.69
C PRO A 88 -10.52 -13.24 -0.97
N LYS A 89 -11.65 -13.28 -1.67
CA LYS A 89 -12.98 -12.98 -1.10
C LYS A 89 -13.65 -14.22 -0.51
N GLY A 90 -13.24 -15.42 -0.91
CA GLY A 90 -13.78 -16.67 -0.39
C GLY A 90 -15.31 -16.73 -0.49
N ILE A 91 -15.95 -17.20 0.58
CA ILE A 91 -17.41 -17.32 0.69
C ILE A 91 -18.14 -15.97 0.69
N TRP A 92 -17.45 -14.86 0.90
CA TRP A 92 -18.02 -13.51 0.90
C TRP A 92 -18.03 -12.85 -0.48
N SER A 93 -17.58 -13.57 -1.53
CA SER A 93 -17.63 -13.06 -2.90
C SER A 93 -19.09 -12.89 -3.35
N LYS A 94 -19.37 -11.72 -3.95
CA LYS A 94 -20.67 -11.47 -4.60
C LYS A 94 -20.70 -11.93 -6.06
N ALA A 95 -19.55 -12.26 -6.63
CA ALA A 95 -19.46 -12.76 -8.01
C ALA A 95 -19.89 -14.22 -8.08
N VAL A 96 -20.64 -14.57 -9.09
CA VAL A 96 -20.92 -15.98 -9.42
C VAL A 96 -19.65 -16.60 -10.00
N PRO A 97 -19.16 -17.73 -9.46
CA PRO A 97 -17.93 -18.36 -9.94
C PRO A 97 -17.91 -18.56 -11.46
N GLY A 98 -16.82 -18.22 -12.11
CA GLY A 98 -16.63 -18.38 -13.56
C GLY A 98 -17.28 -17.35 -14.46
N THR A 99 -18.10 -16.43 -13.94
CA THR A 99 -18.80 -15.43 -14.77
C THR A 99 -17.93 -14.22 -15.13
N ARG A 100 -17.03 -13.82 -14.24
CA ARG A 100 -16.10 -12.68 -14.42
C ARG A 100 -14.74 -13.02 -13.81
N PRO A 101 -13.93 -13.81 -14.49
CA PRO A 101 -12.64 -14.25 -13.96
C PRO A 101 -11.62 -13.11 -14.04
N LEU A 102 -11.66 -12.20 -13.06
CA LEU A 102 -10.74 -11.09 -12.90
C LEU A 102 -9.69 -11.39 -11.85
N LYS A 103 -8.44 -11.02 -12.14
CA LYS A 103 -7.30 -11.03 -11.25
C LYS A 103 -6.97 -9.58 -10.88
N ASP A 104 -6.74 -9.33 -9.61
CA ASP A 104 -6.61 -8.00 -9.02
C ASP A 104 -5.13 -7.66 -8.74
N PHE A 105 -4.68 -6.46 -9.12
CA PHE A 105 -3.31 -5.97 -8.94
C PHE A 105 -2.95 -5.73 -7.48
N ALA A 106 -3.90 -5.28 -6.67
CA ALA A 106 -3.60 -4.88 -5.29
C ALA A 106 -3.09 -6.07 -4.43
N LEU A 107 -3.44 -7.32 -4.79
CA LEU A 107 -3.01 -8.48 -4.02
C LEU A 107 -1.50 -8.78 -4.16
N PRO A 108 -0.92 -8.98 -5.37
CA PRO A 108 0.53 -9.18 -5.49
C PRO A 108 1.31 -7.95 -5.01
N MET A 109 0.81 -6.74 -5.21
CA MET A 109 1.39 -5.52 -4.69
C MET A 109 1.57 -5.56 -3.16
N ILE A 110 0.48 -5.82 -2.42
CA ILE A 110 0.56 -5.80 -0.95
C ILE A 110 1.38 -6.97 -0.40
N ILE A 111 1.41 -8.12 -1.09
CA ILE A 111 2.23 -9.25 -0.68
C ILE A 111 3.72 -8.91 -0.80
N CYS A 112 4.15 -8.13 -1.80
CA CYS A 112 5.52 -7.64 -1.90
C CYS A 112 5.97 -6.90 -0.63
N ASN A 113 5.12 -6.01 -0.10
CA ASN A 113 5.42 -5.31 1.15
C ASN A 113 5.31 -6.23 2.36
N MET A 114 4.24 -7.03 2.43
CA MET A 114 4.02 -7.94 3.56
C MET A 114 5.19 -8.91 3.72
N ALA A 115 5.75 -9.44 2.64
CA ALA A 115 6.88 -10.36 2.68
C ALA A 115 8.08 -9.75 3.44
N LEU A 116 8.39 -8.46 3.19
CA LEU A 116 9.46 -7.76 3.89
C LEU A 116 9.17 -7.55 5.38
N GLU A 117 7.91 -7.31 5.72
CA GLU A 117 7.51 -7.03 7.10
C GLU A 117 7.44 -8.30 7.98
N VAL A 118 7.25 -9.47 7.37
CA VAL A 118 7.03 -10.73 8.12
C VAL A 118 8.20 -11.71 8.03
N GLU A 119 9.16 -11.53 7.11
CA GLU A 119 10.20 -12.52 6.81
C GLU A 119 11.01 -12.98 8.04
N ARG A 120 11.30 -12.06 8.97
CA ARG A 120 12.04 -12.38 10.20
C ARG A 120 11.27 -13.29 11.16
N ILE A 121 9.94 -13.13 11.17
CA ILE A 121 9.05 -13.91 12.03
C ILE A 121 8.74 -15.27 11.41
N ILE A 122 8.55 -15.32 10.09
CA ILE A 122 8.29 -16.56 9.35
C ILE A 122 9.55 -17.43 9.32
N ASN A 123 10.71 -16.81 9.13
CA ASN A 123 12.02 -17.47 9.13
C ASN A 123 12.15 -18.65 8.15
N ASP A 124 11.57 -18.49 6.96
CA ASP A 124 11.69 -19.42 5.81
C ASP A 124 12.10 -18.61 4.56
N PRO A 125 13.41 -18.35 4.37
CA PRO A 125 13.91 -17.52 3.30
C PRO A 125 13.62 -18.09 1.90
N GLU A 126 13.64 -19.41 1.72
CA GLU A 126 13.38 -20.03 0.42
C GLU A 126 11.92 -19.85 0.00
N MET A 127 11.00 -20.04 0.92
CA MET A 127 9.57 -19.81 0.66
C MET A 127 9.32 -18.32 0.40
N MET A 128 9.94 -17.42 1.18
CA MET A 128 9.81 -15.98 0.97
C MET A 128 10.35 -15.55 -0.38
N ASP A 129 11.51 -16.04 -0.81
CA ASP A 129 12.08 -15.70 -2.11
C ASP A 129 11.18 -16.16 -3.26
N ARG A 130 10.63 -17.39 -3.19
CA ARG A 130 9.65 -17.85 -4.18
C ARG A 130 8.40 -16.97 -4.23
N LEU A 131 7.85 -16.61 -3.06
CA LEU A 131 6.66 -15.75 -2.96
C LEU A 131 6.93 -14.36 -3.57
N ILE A 132 8.09 -13.79 -3.29
CA ILE A 132 8.52 -12.50 -3.84
C ILE A 132 8.69 -12.60 -5.36
N ASP A 133 9.32 -13.66 -5.89
CA ASP A 133 9.50 -13.86 -7.34
C ASP A 133 8.16 -13.95 -8.07
N GLU A 134 7.22 -14.71 -7.52
CA GLU A 134 5.86 -14.80 -8.07
C GLU A 134 5.19 -13.43 -8.11
N CYS A 135 5.27 -12.67 -7.02
CA CYS A 135 4.63 -11.35 -6.95
C CYS A 135 5.32 -10.32 -7.85
N LEU A 136 6.65 -10.32 -7.95
CA LEU A 136 7.40 -9.47 -8.87
C LEU A 136 7.03 -9.75 -10.32
N HIS A 137 6.94 -11.04 -10.70
CA HIS A 137 6.46 -11.44 -12.02
C HIS A 137 5.04 -10.91 -12.28
N GLU A 138 4.11 -11.07 -11.33
CA GLU A 138 2.76 -10.54 -11.50
C GLU A 138 2.76 -9.02 -11.68
N VAL A 139 3.46 -8.28 -10.82
CA VAL A 139 3.50 -6.81 -10.88
C VAL A 139 4.12 -6.32 -12.18
N LEU A 140 5.28 -6.85 -12.58
CA LEU A 140 6.10 -6.29 -13.67
C LEU A 140 5.78 -6.87 -15.06
N ASP A 141 5.31 -8.12 -15.13
CA ASP A 141 5.11 -8.80 -16.41
C ASP A 141 3.62 -9.01 -16.75
N VAL A 142 2.73 -9.02 -15.73
CA VAL A 142 1.30 -9.23 -15.94
C VAL A 142 0.52 -7.91 -15.89
N PHE A 143 0.69 -7.12 -14.84
CA PHE A 143 -0.10 -5.90 -14.65
C PHE A 143 0.50 -4.66 -15.29
N TYR A 144 1.83 -4.56 -15.38
CA TYR A 144 2.50 -3.41 -15.97
C TYR A 144 2.28 -3.36 -17.49
N GLN A 145 1.91 -2.18 -17.98
CA GLN A 145 1.70 -1.89 -19.41
C GLN A 145 2.84 -0.99 -19.91
N PRO A 146 3.89 -1.54 -20.54
CA PRO A 146 5.08 -0.77 -20.91
C PRO A 146 4.78 0.40 -21.83
N ASP A 147 3.84 0.26 -22.75
CA ASP A 147 3.48 1.31 -23.71
C ASP A 147 2.89 2.55 -23.02
N LEU A 148 2.13 2.34 -21.95
CA LEU A 148 1.50 3.41 -21.17
C LEU A 148 2.38 3.84 -19.97
N GLY A 149 3.18 2.93 -19.44
CA GLY A 149 4.01 3.14 -18.27
C GLY A 149 3.27 3.08 -16.95
N VAL A 150 2.14 2.38 -16.89
CA VAL A 150 1.26 2.22 -15.72
C VAL A 150 0.84 0.76 -15.54
N MET A 151 0.32 0.40 -14.36
CA MET A 151 -0.35 -0.86 -14.13
C MET A 151 -1.85 -0.72 -14.38
N VAL A 152 -2.49 -1.82 -14.79
CA VAL A 152 -3.95 -1.93 -14.79
C VAL A 152 -4.41 -2.62 -13.50
N GLU A 153 -5.55 -2.20 -12.96
CA GLU A 153 -6.08 -2.77 -11.72
C GLU A 153 -6.56 -4.22 -11.87
N ASN A 154 -6.95 -4.64 -13.09
CA ASN A 154 -7.44 -5.98 -13.33
C ASN A 154 -7.03 -6.52 -14.70
N VAL A 155 -6.72 -7.82 -14.72
CA VAL A 155 -6.51 -8.60 -15.94
C VAL A 155 -7.40 -9.86 -15.90
N SER A 156 -7.47 -10.60 -17.01
CA SER A 156 -8.11 -11.92 -17.06
C SER A 156 -7.39 -12.89 -16.10
N ALA A 157 -8.14 -13.54 -15.25
CA ALA A 157 -7.61 -14.61 -14.38
C ALA A 157 -7.39 -15.94 -15.15
N VAL A 158 -7.81 -16.02 -16.42
CA VAL A 158 -7.66 -17.22 -17.25
C VAL A 158 -6.29 -17.26 -17.93
N ASP A 159 -5.90 -16.12 -18.54
CA ASP A 159 -4.73 -16.04 -19.42
C ASP A 159 -3.89 -14.77 -19.23
N ASN A 160 -4.17 -13.99 -18.19
CA ASN A 160 -3.53 -12.70 -17.88
C ASN A 160 -3.70 -11.63 -19.01
N SER A 161 -4.60 -11.82 -19.96
CA SER A 161 -4.83 -10.85 -21.01
C SER A 161 -5.53 -9.58 -20.51
N LEU A 162 -5.31 -8.47 -21.22
CA LEU A 162 -6.05 -7.24 -20.99
C LEU A 162 -7.52 -7.41 -21.37
N ILE A 163 -8.41 -6.96 -20.52
CA ILE A 163 -9.85 -7.00 -20.74
C ILE A 163 -10.36 -5.61 -21.08
N ASP A 164 -11.17 -5.50 -22.14
CA ASP A 164 -11.77 -4.24 -22.57
C ASP A 164 -13.13 -3.99 -21.89
N CYS A 165 -13.10 -3.87 -20.58
CA CYS A 165 -14.23 -3.47 -19.74
C CYS A 165 -13.78 -2.41 -18.73
N PHE A 166 -14.70 -1.82 -17.99
CA PHE A 166 -14.35 -0.78 -17.00
C PHE A 166 -13.27 -1.22 -16.03
N GLU A 167 -13.39 -2.41 -15.46
CA GLU A 167 -12.42 -2.93 -14.49
C GLU A 167 -11.06 -3.21 -15.15
N GLY A 168 -11.02 -3.76 -16.36
CA GLY A 168 -9.78 -4.07 -17.07
C GLY A 168 -9.11 -2.85 -17.72
N ARG A 169 -9.77 -1.70 -17.76
CA ARG A 169 -9.19 -0.43 -18.21
C ARG A 169 -8.79 0.48 -17.06
N LYS A 170 -9.19 0.14 -15.84
CA LYS A 170 -8.93 0.96 -14.66
C LYS A 170 -7.46 0.99 -14.29
N VAL A 171 -6.96 2.19 -14.03
CA VAL A 171 -5.63 2.50 -13.49
C VAL A 171 -5.80 3.26 -12.18
N ASN A 172 -5.03 2.89 -11.17
CA ASN A 172 -4.94 3.63 -9.91
C ASN A 172 -3.50 4.10 -9.70
N PRO A 173 -3.17 5.34 -10.07
CA PRO A 173 -1.79 5.84 -9.93
C PRO A 173 -1.23 5.75 -8.51
N GLY A 174 -2.09 5.79 -7.50
CA GLY A 174 -1.70 5.62 -6.10
C GLY A 174 -1.18 4.21 -5.81
N HIS A 175 -1.89 3.17 -6.26
CA HIS A 175 -1.43 1.79 -6.14
C HIS A 175 -0.13 1.54 -6.90
N ASP A 176 -0.03 2.10 -8.11
CA ASP A 176 1.17 1.98 -8.92
C ASP A 176 2.40 2.54 -8.20
N LEU A 177 2.29 3.76 -7.64
CA LEU A 177 3.38 4.41 -6.93
C LEU A 177 3.69 3.73 -5.58
N GLU A 178 2.68 3.25 -4.88
CA GLU A 178 2.86 2.45 -3.67
C GLU A 178 3.60 1.15 -3.99
N ALA A 179 3.21 0.44 -5.04
CA ALA A 179 3.90 -0.76 -5.49
C ALA A 179 5.36 -0.48 -5.81
N MET A 180 5.67 0.62 -6.49
CA MET A 180 7.05 0.91 -6.89
C MET A 180 7.97 1.14 -5.70
N TRP A 181 7.55 1.80 -4.63
CA TRP A 181 8.44 1.89 -3.47
C TRP A 181 8.52 0.58 -2.68
N PHE A 182 7.53 -0.34 -2.76
CA PHE A 182 7.68 -1.71 -2.28
C PHE A 182 8.77 -2.45 -3.08
N LEU A 183 8.76 -2.32 -4.40
CA LEU A 183 9.77 -2.92 -5.27
C LEU A 183 11.17 -2.34 -5.02
N MET A 184 11.29 -1.04 -4.75
CA MET A 184 12.57 -0.45 -4.34
C MET A 184 13.09 -1.08 -3.04
N ASN A 185 12.22 -1.35 -2.07
CA ASN A 185 12.61 -2.06 -0.84
C ASN A 185 13.05 -3.51 -1.11
N LEU A 186 12.35 -4.22 -2.01
CA LEU A 186 12.78 -5.55 -2.45
C LEU A 186 14.13 -5.51 -3.17
N GLY A 187 14.37 -4.49 -3.98
CA GLY A 187 15.67 -4.25 -4.61
C GLY A 187 16.78 -4.04 -3.58
N ILE A 188 16.54 -3.27 -2.53
CA ILE A 188 17.48 -3.11 -1.41
C ILE A 188 17.76 -4.46 -0.73
N ARG A 189 16.71 -5.23 -0.39
CA ARG A 189 16.83 -6.55 0.24
C ARG A 189 17.67 -7.51 -0.60
N ARG A 190 17.51 -7.48 -1.91
CA ARG A 190 18.18 -8.37 -2.87
C ARG A 190 19.50 -7.82 -3.39
N LYS A 191 19.86 -6.58 -3.07
CA LYS A 191 20.99 -5.83 -3.67
C LYS A 191 20.87 -5.78 -5.20
N ASP A 192 19.65 -5.66 -5.68
CA ASP A 192 19.29 -5.61 -7.10
C ASP A 192 19.07 -4.17 -7.56
N LYS A 193 20.15 -3.57 -8.06
CA LYS A 193 20.09 -2.21 -8.59
C LYS A 193 19.19 -2.10 -9.82
N ALA A 194 19.11 -3.13 -10.66
CA ALA A 194 18.29 -3.10 -11.86
C ALA A 194 16.79 -3.02 -11.51
N LEU A 195 16.36 -3.75 -10.48
CA LEU A 195 14.98 -3.66 -9.96
C LEU A 195 14.70 -2.26 -9.41
N ILE A 196 15.65 -1.66 -8.68
CA ILE A 196 15.49 -0.30 -8.15
C ILE A 196 15.35 0.71 -9.31
N ASP A 197 16.27 0.68 -10.28
CA ASP A 197 16.26 1.59 -11.42
C ASP A 197 14.96 1.45 -12.22
N LYS A 198 14.46 0.22 -12.42
CA LYS A 198 13.19 -0.06 -13.08
C LYS A 198 12.00 0.50 -12.32
N ALA A 199 11.94 0.31 -11.00
CA ALA A 199 10.89 0.86 -10.17
C ALA A 199 10.88 2.40 -10.18
N VAL A 200 12.05 3.04 -10.19
CA VAL A 200 12.17 4.51 -10.31
C VAL A 200 11.70 4.99 -11.68
N GLU A 201 12.09 4.31 -12.77
CA GLU A 201 11.64 4.64 -14.13
C GLU A 201 10.12 4.61 -14.22
N ILE A 202 9.50 3.51 -13.74
CA ILE A 202 8.04 3.35 -13.73
C ILE A 202 7.38 4.42 -12.86
N SER A 203 7.92 4.70 -11.68
CA SER A 203 7.39 5.74 -10.80
C SER A 203 7.30 7.11 -11.48
N LEU A 204 8.34 7.49 -12.23
CA LEU A 204 8.37 8.76 -12.97
C LEU A 204 7.34 8.80 -14.11
N ARG A 205 7.08 7.68 -14.76
CA ARG A 205 6.04 7.59 -15.79
C ARG A 205 4.64 7.66 -15.18
N VAL A 206 4.40 6.93 -14.10
CA VAL A 206 3.11 6.92 -13.39
C VAL A 206 2.75 8.28 -12.82
N ILE A 207 3.71 8.98 -12.19
CA ILE A 207 3.43 10.30 -11.61
C ILE A 207 3.07 11.33 -12.68
N ASP A 208 3.74 11.32 -13.85
CA ASP A 208 3.41 12.22 -14.96
C ASP A 208 2.06 11.86 -15.60
N TYR A 209 1.74 10.57 -15.71
CA TYR A 209 0.45 10.08 -16.20
C TYR A 209 -0.70 10.47 -15.28
N GLY A 210 -0.55 10.28 -13.95
CA GLY A 210 -1.59 10.47 -12.95
C GLY A 210 -1.77 11.92 -12.49
N TRP A 211 -0.84 12.85 -12.81
CA TRP A 211 -0.90 14.22 -12.33
C TRP A 211 -1.95 15.06 -13.05
N ASP A 212 -2.84 15.71 -12.29
CA ASP A 212 -3.79 16.69 -12.85
C ASP A 212 -3.06 17.98 -13.24
N LYS A 213 -2.87 18.19 -14.54
CA LYS A 213 -2.14 19.35 -15.09
C LYS A 213 -2.88 20.68 -14.92
N GLU A 214 -4.19 20.64 -14.64
CA GLU A 214 -5.04 21.82 -14.47
C GLU A 214 -5.08 22.29 -13.01
N TYR A 215 -5.32 21.40 -12.06
CA TYR A 215 -5.52 21.74 -10.65
C TYR A 215 -4.43 21.20 -9.72
N GLY A 216 -3.51 20.41 -10.23
CA GLY A 216 -2.51 19.72 -9.43
C GLY A 216 -3.07 18.53 -8.66
N GLY A 217 -2.17 17.78 -8.02
CA GLY A 217 -2.51 16.55 -7.34
C GLY A 217 -2.73 15.38 -8.30
N ILE A 218 -2.86 14.19 -7.76
CA ILE A 218 -2.96 12.94 -8.50
C ILE A 218 -4.42 12.51 -8.57
N PHE A 219 -4.89 12.09 -9.75
CA PHE A 219 -6.20 11.46 -9.91
C PHE A 219 -6.29 10.17 -9.13
N TYR A 220 -7.45 9.87 -8.57
CA TYR A 220 -7.67 8.62 -7.86
C TYR A 220 -7.75 7.44 -8.82
N PHE A 221 -8.60 7.54 -9.85
CA PHE A 221 -8.70 6.53 -10.91
C PHE A 221 -8.62 7.16 -12.30
N MET A 222 -8.10 6.39 -13.23
CA MET A 222 -8.05 6.74 -14.66
C MET A 222 -8.44 5.54 -15.51
N ASP A 223 -8.85 5.78 -16.72
CA ASP A 223 -9.08 4.74 -17.75
C ASP A 223 -7.89 4.74 -18.71
N ARG A 224 -7.27 3.57 -18.96
CA ARG A 224 -6.08 3.45 -19.83
C ARG A 224 -6.34 3.87 -21.30
N LYS A 225 -7.59 3.97 -21.72
CA LYS A 225 -8.00 4.46 -23.05
C LYS A 225 -8.52 5.91 -23.02
N GLY A 226 -8.50 6.56 -21.85
CA GLY A 226 -8.98 7.93 -21.70
C GLY A 226 -10.51 8.08 -21.67
N TYR A 227 -11.24 6.98 -21.49
CA TYR A 227 -12.69 7.03 -21.32
C TYR A 227 -13.07 7.45 -19.89
N PRO A 228 -14.32 7.86 -19.64
CA PRO A 228 -14.82 8.03 -18.29
C PRO A 228 -14.69 6.75 -17.49
N THR A 229 -14.27 6.85 -16.23
CA THR A 229 -14.22 5.71 -15.32
C THR A 229 -15.61 5.41 -14.75
N GLN A 230 -15.80 4.21 -14.23
CA GLN A 230 -17.03 3.83 -13.55
C GLN A 230 -17.12 4.40 -12.13
N GLU A 231 -15.96 4.67 -11.52
CA GLU A 231 -15.84 5.22 -10.18
C GLU A 231 -16.19 6.71 -10.19
N LEU A 232 -17.25 7.11 -9.46
CA LEU A 232 -17.71 8.51 -9.41
C LEU A 232 -16.70 9.43 -8.71
N GLU A 233 -15.83 8.88 -7.85
CA GLU A 233 -14.77 9.56 -7.12
C GLU A 233 -13.43 9.65 -7.88
N TRP A 234 -13.39 9.34 -9.16
CA TRP A 234 -12.17 9.22 -9.97
C TRP A 234 -11.28 10.47 -9.95
N ASP A 235 -11.84 11.65 -9.89
CA ASP A 235 -11.13 12.92 -9.94
C ASP A 235 -10.80 13.50 -8.55
N GLN A 236 -11.20 12.82 -7.48
CA GLN A 236 -10.89 13.22 -6.12
C GLN A 236 -9.38 13.07 -5.83
N LYS A 237 -8.90 13.90 -4.91
CA LYS A 237 -7.52 13.84 -4.42
C LYS A 237 -7.55 13.21 -3.03
N LEU A 238 -6.95 12.03 -2.90
CA LEU A 238 -6.95 11.27 -1.65
C LEU A 238 -5.62 11.37 -0.94
N TRP A 239 -5.65 11.44 0.38
CA TRP A 239 -4.48 11.56 1.28
C TRP A 239 -3.43 10.48 1.02
N TRP A 240 -3.87 9.22 0.91
CA TRP A 240 -2.98 8.09 0.79
C TRP A 240 -2.25 8.06 -0.56
N VAL A 241 -2.94 8.35 -1.64
CA VAL A 241 -2.35 8.45 -2.99
C VAL A 241 -1.17 9.40 -3.00
N HIS A 242 -1.32 10.57 -2.38
CA HIS A 242 -0.30 11.61 -2.40
C HIS A 242 0.88 11.32 -1.48
N ILE A 243 0.64 10.78 -0.27
CA ILE A 243 1.74 10.46 0.64
C ILE A 243 2.55 9.26 0.17
N GLU A 244 1.90 8.22 -0.38
CA GLU A 244 2.59 7.07 -0.98
C GLU A 244 3.44 7.49 -2.18
N SER A 245 2.92 8.42 -2.99
CA SER A 245 3.68 9.01 -4.09
C SER A 245 4.89 9.80 -3.61
N ALA A 246 4.75 10.57 -2.54
CA ALA A 246 5.88 11.30 -1.94
C ALA A 246 6.96 10.36 -1.41
N ILE A 247 6.57 9.22 -0.80
CA ILE A 247 7.51 8.17 -0.39
C ILE A 247 8.25 7.62 -1.60
N ALA A 248 7.54 7.26 -2.68
CA ALA A 248 8.13 6.71 -3.89
C ALA A 248 9.16 7.68 -4.52
N MET A 249 8.80 8.96 -4.63
CA MET A 249 9.67 9.98 -5.22
C MET A 249 10.91 10.23 -4.35
N LEU A 250 10.76 10.45 -3.04
CA LEU A 250 11.91 10.69 -2.16
C LEU A 250 12.82 9.47 -2.07
N LYS A 251 12.25 8.28 -2.04
CA LYS A 251 13.02 7.01 -2.05
C LYS A 251 13.78 6.84 -3.36
N GLY A 252 13.15 7.12 -4.49
CA GLY A 252 13.80 7.08 -5.81
C GLY A 252 14.99 8.02 -5.87
N TYR A 253 14.84 9.27 -5.41
CA TYR A 253 15.96 10.21 -5.32
C TYR A 253 17.07 9.68 -4.42
N ARG A 254 16.75 9.23 -3.21
CA ARG A 254 17.75 8.73 -2.25
C ARG A 254 18.54 7.54 -2.78
N LEU A 255 17.90 6.63 -3.53
CA LEU A 255 18.54 5.40 -4.02
C LEU A 255 19.34 5.61 -5.33
N THR A 256 18.97 6.59 -6.15
CA THR A 256 19.54 6.74 -7.51
C THR A 256 20.16 8.10 -7.78
N GLY A 257 19.92 9.10 -6.93
CA GLY A 257 20.32 10.50 -7.20
C GLY A 257 19.52 11.16 -8.33
N ASN A 258 18.39 10.58 -8.75
CA ASN A 258 17.62 11.12 -9.88
C ASN A 258 16.90 12.42 -9.48
N GLU A 259 17.38 13.56 -10.00
CA GLU A 259 16.86 14.88 -9.68
C GLU A 259 15.36 15.06 -10.03
N LYS A 260 14.84 14.36 -11.04
CA LYS A 260 13.40 14.41 -11.35
C LYS A 260 12.55 13.85 -10.22
N CYS A 261 13.07 12.85 -9.50
CA CYS A 261 12.38 12.34 -8.31
C CYS A 261 12.33 13.39 -7.20
N LEU A 262 13.42 14.15 -6.99
CA LEU A 262 13.43 15.24 -6.02
C LEU A 262 12.47 16.37 -6.42
N GLU A 263 12.43 16.76 -7.67
CA GLU A 263 11.49 17.77 -8.19
C GLU A 263 10.03 17.34 -7.94
N TRP A 264 9.68 16.09 -8.21
CA TRP A 264 8.36 15.56 -7.95
C TRP A 264 8.06 15.46 -6.44
N PHE A 265 9.03 15.05 -5.64
CA PHE A 265 8.87 15.02 -4.18
C PHE A 265 8.54 16.42 -3.63
N LEU A 266 9.30 17.44 -4.01
CA LEU A 266 9.07 18.83 -3.56
C LEU A 266 7.69 19.35 -3.97
N ARG A 267 7.24 19.02 -5.18
CA ARG A 267 5.89 19.36 -5.66
C ARG A 267 4.79 18.65 -4.86
N LEU A 268 4.98 17.38 -4.53
CA LEU A 268 4.06 16.60 -3.71
C LEU A 268 4.05 17.11 -2.27
N ASP A 269 5.20 17.41 -1.70
CA ASP A 269 5.32 17.95 -0.34
C ASP A 269 4.57 19.28 -0.20
N ASP A 270 4.77 20.21 -1.13
CA ASP A 270 4.00 21.47 -1.17
C ASP A 270 2.49 21.19 -1.25
N TYR A 271 2.06 20.29 -2.15
CA TYR A 271 0.65 19.94 -2.29
C TYR A 271 0.06 19.32 -1.02
N LEU A 272 0.78 18.40 -0.38
CA LEU A 272 0.38 17.73 0.86
C LEU A 272 0.18 18.74 1.99
N TRP A 273 1.14 19.62 2.21
CA TRP A 273 1.11 20.58 3.31
C TRP A 273 0.18 21.76 3.07
N THR A 274 -0.07 22.12 1.83
CA THR A 274 -0.96 23.25 1.50
C THR A 274 -2.42 22.82 1.35
N ARG A 275 -2.72 21.56 0.94
CA ARG A 275 -4.07 21.11 0.61
C ARG A 275 -4.66 20.13 1.61
N PHE A 276 -3.89 19.18 2.11
CA PHE A 276 -4.38 18.13 3.03
C PHE A 276 -4.26 18.52 4.50
N LYS A 277 -3.24 19.31 4.87
CA LYS A 277 -3.04 19.70 6.27
C LYS A 277 -4.18 20.58 6.75
N ASP A 278 -4.80 20.19 7.88
CA ASP A 278 -5.66 21.10 8.63
C ASP A 278 -4.80 22.15 9.37
N LYS A 279 -5.15 23.42 9.23
CA LYS A 279 -4.39 24.52 9.81
C LYS A 279 -4.72 24.74 11.29
N GLU A 280 -5.87 24.25 11.75
CA GLU A 280 -6.39 24.46 13.10
C GLU A 280 -6.14 23.26 14.00
N TYR A 281 -6.40 22.06 13.50
CA TYR A 281 -6.29 20.82 14.29
C TYR A 281 -5.30 19.85 13.65
N PRO A 282 -4.56 19.03 14.46
CA PRO A 282 -3.68 18.00 13.94
C PRO A 282 -4.38 16.99 13.02
N GLU A 283 -3.60 16.28 12.23
CA GLU A 283 -4.00 15.32 11.21
C GLU A 283 -4.48 15.99 9.91
N TRP A 284 -4.40 15.27 8.82
CA TRP A 284 -4.77 15.71 7.49
C TRP A 284 -6.21 15.33 7.16
N PHE A 285 -6.88 16.16 6.36
CA PHE A 285 -8.12 15.77 5.70
C PHE A 285 -7.86 14.57 4.77
N GLY A 286 -8.87 13.73 4.59
CA GLY A 286 -8.72 12.54 3.75
C GLY A 286 -9.07 12.77 2.29
N TYR A 287 -10.03 13.65 2.04
CA TYR A 287 -10.73 13.72 0.76
C TYR A 287 -10.84 15.17 0.29
N LEU A 288 -10.21 15.45 -0.85
CA LEU A 288 -10.34 16.74 -1.54
C LEU A 288 -11.09 16.53 -2.86
N ASN A 289 -11.79 17.55 -3.33
CA ASN A 289 -12.33 17.56 -4.68
C ASN A 289 -11.20 17.74 -5.72
N ARG A 290 -11.52 17.70 -7.00
CA ARG A 290 -10.55 17.86 -8.08
C ARG A 290 -9.72 19.14 -7.97
N ARG A 291 -10.30 20.23 -7.45
CA ARG A 291 -9.62 21.55 -7.28
C ARG A 291 -8.72 21.62 -6.05
N GLY A 292 -8.65 20.56 -5.27
CA GLY A 292 -7.85 20.53 -4.04
C GLY A 292 -8.52 21.21 -2.86
N GLU A 293 -9.84 21.37 -2.87
CA GLU A 293 -10.63 21.89 -1.75
C GLU A 293 -11.17 20.72 -0.92
N VAL A 294 -11.30 20.91 0.40
CA VAL A 294 -11.79 19.87 1.31
C VAL A 294 -13.21 19.46 0.91
N LEU A 295 -13.36 18.21 0.46
CA LEU A 295 -14.64 17.62 0.08
C LEU A 295 -15.38 17.06 1.29
N LEU A 296 -14.68 16.30 2.12
CA LEU A 296 -15.18 15.76 3.37
C LEU A 296 -14.27 16.18 4.50
N PRO A 297 -14.76 16.96 5.49
CA PRO A 297 -13.95 17.42 6.62
C PRO A 297 -13.71 16.30 7.65
N LEU A 298 -13.46 15.10 7.18
CA LEU A 298 -13.18 13.91 7.98
C LEU A 298 -11.68 13.65 8.02
N LYS A 299 -11.17 13.37 9.20
CA LYS A 299 -9.77 12.97 9.44
C LYS A 299 -9.62 11.47 9.74
N GLY A 300 -10.71 10.80 9.98
CA GLY A 300 -10.83 9.37 10.14
C GLY A 300 -12.15 8.87 9.55
N GLY A 301 -12.24 7.60 9.20
CA GLY A 301 -13.44 7.02 8.61
C GLY A 301 -13.25 5.57 8.21
N LYS A 302 -14.14 5.06 7.38
CA LYS A 302 -14.13 3.67 6.93
C LYS A 302 -12.79 3.27 6.29
N TRP A 303 -12.16 4.18 5.55
CA TRP A 303 -10.95 3.91 4.78
C TRP A 303 -9.70 4.62 5.32
N LYS A 304 -9.88 5.75 5.99
CA LYS A 304 -8.78 6.52 6.57
C LYS A 304 -8.62 6.20 8.04
N GLY A 305 -7.57 5.45 8.36
CA GLY A 305 -7.12 5.16 9.72
C GLY A 305 -5.73 5.71 9.99
N CYS A 306 -5.18 5.33 11.14
CA CYS A 306 -3.82 5.68 11.57
C CYS A 306 -2.79 4.75 10.89
N PHE A 307 -2.66 4.85 9.56
CA PHE A 307 -1.73 4.03 8.78
C PHE A 307 -0.89 4.87 7.80
N HIS A 308 -1.45 5.31 6.67
CA HIS A 308 -0.69 5.97 5.61
C HIS A 308 0.03 7.25 6.07
N VAL A 309 -0.68 8.15 6.78
CA VAL A 309 -0.09 9.43 7.18
C VAL A 309 1.05 9.23 8.19
N PRO A 310 0.87 8.57 9.34
CA PRO A 310 1.96 8.41 10.31
C PRO A 310 3.11 7.58 9.76
N ARG A 311 2.83 6.50 9.00
CA ARG A 311 3.87 5.71 8.34
C ARG A 311 4.64 6.53 7.32
N GLY A 312 3.94 7.28 6.46
CA GLY A 312 4.55 8.07 5.42
C GLY A 312 5.40 9.21 5.98
N LEU A 313 4.90 9.96 6.95
CA LEU A 313 5.67 11.02 7.62
C LEU A 313 6.91 10.46 8.32
N TYR A 314 6.79 9.29 8.94
CA TYR A 314 7.92 8.59 9.56
C TYR A 314 8.99 8.20 8.52
N GLN A 315 8.59 7.59 7.40
CA GLN A 315 9.52 7.18 6.34
C GLN A 315 10.17 8.39 5.65
N ILE A 316 9.38 9.41 5.31
CA ILE A 316 9.88 10.64 4.69
C ILE A 316 10.87 11.33 5.64
N GLY A 317 10.49 11.55 6.90
CA GLY A 317 11.36 12.17 7.90
C GLY A 317 12.68 11.41 8.09
N SER A 318 12.63 10.09 8.14
CA SER A 318 13.83 9.24 8.25
C SER A 318 14.74 9.36 7.02
N MET A 319 14.17 9.37 5.82
CA MET A 319 14.94 9.55 4.57
C MET A 319 15.57 10.94 4.49
N LEU A 320 14.84 11.99 4.85
CA LEU A 320 15.36 13.37 4.87
C LEU A 320 16.49 13.52 5.90
N GLU A 321 16.37 12.91 7.07
CA GLU A 321 17.43 12.90 8.07
C GLU A 321 18.70 12.19 7.56
N ASP A 322 18.55 11.05 6.89
CA ASP A 322 19.67 10.34 6.31
C ASP A 322 20.35 11.14 5.20
N ILE A 323 19.56 11.78 4.32
CA ILE A 323 20.07 12.66 3.26
C ILE A 323 20.86 13.84 3.86
N SER A 324 20.28 14.49 4.90
CA SER A 324 20.92 15.65 5.55
C SER A 324 22.27 15.30 6.23
N LYS A 325 22.43 14.03 6.64
CA LYS A 325 23.67 13.51 7.24
C LYS A 325 24.65 12.98 6.21
N GLY A 326 24.34 13.08 4.92
CA GLY A 326 25.19 12.56 3.84
C GLY A 326 25.35 11.03 3.86
N LYS A 327 24.39 10.31 4.46
CA LYS A 327 24.44 8.85 4.47
C LYS A 327 24.15 8.31 3.08
N GLU A 328 25.10 7.57 2.52
CA GLU A 328 24.88 6.81 1.29
C GLU A 328 23.73 5.82 1.45
N ALA A 329 22.99 5.60 0.37
CA ALA A 329 22.00 4.54 0.34
C ALA A 329 22.74 3.19 0.36
N CYS A 330 22.49 2.37 1.37
CA CYS A 330 22.99 0.99 1.37
C CYS A 330 22.16 0.19 0.34
N ILE A 331 22.76 -0.07 -0.82
CA ILE A 331 22.23 -0.97 -1.85
C ILE A 331 23.06 -2.26 -1.83
#